data_71750f82dcef4f4122060ee2fad4db1b
#
_entry.id   71750f82dcef4f4122060ee2fad4db1b
#
_cell.length_a   1.000
_cell.length_b   1.000
_cell.length_c   1.000
_cell.angle_alpha   90.00
_cell.angle_beta   90.00
_cell.angle_gamma   90.00
#
_symmetry.space_group_name_H-M   'P 1'
#
loop_
_entity.id
_entity.type
_entity.pdbx_description
1 polymer ?
#
loop_
_entity_poly.entity_id
_entity_poly.type
_entity_poly.pdbx_seq_one_letter_code
_entity_poly.pdbx_strand_id
1 'polypeptide(L)'
;MQQFKWINILKGFAMGTSDLVPGVSGGTIALLLGIYNQFIASISGIFSRRFWPSFTFLIPIIIGMLLAMGSLSNLFNYLLSQHHIPTMFFFGGLIIGIVPYLLKISNYKTSFTTKHYMMVIAGIAILIVITLMNNGDKHAGETLTLSTGLIIKYFIAGMCASSAMLLPGISGSFMLLVFGVYGTVMLAISEVVKLNFAGLPILLAVGFGVLAGFIISSKIIQYFLTHHKLITFALIIGFVVGSLFAVFPGLPTNIVMWFVSLVVFIIGFIVSLTLGRITAENE
;
A
#
# COMPACT_ATOMS: atom_id res chain seq x y z
N MET A 1 18.11 15.46 16.92
CA MET A 1 17.52 14.12 17.25
C MET A 1 16.04 14.19 16.95
N GLN A 2 15.52 13.36 16.01
CA GLN A 2 14.07 13.24 15.86
C GLN A 2 13.54 12.53 17.11
N GLN A 3 12.76 13.26 17.90
CA GLN A 3 12.14 12.71 19.11
C GLN A 3 11.07 11.69 18.72
N PHE A 4 10.92 10.63 19.50
CA PHE A 4 9.81 9.69 19.42
C PHE A 4 8.49 10.46 19.53
N LYS A 5 7.69 10.43 18.47
CA LYS A 5 6.39 11.13 18.44
C LYS A 5 5.27 10.11 18.61
N TRP A 6 4.60 10.12 19.73
CA TRP A 6 3.44 9.26 20.03
C TRP A 6 2.34 9.34 18.97
N ILE A 7 2.16 10.53 18.35
CA ILE A 7 1.21 10.73 17.26
C ILE A 7 1.48 9.79 16.07
N ASN A 8 2.70 9.32 15.88
CA ASN A 8 3.05 8.38 14.82
C ASN A 8 2.45 6.99 15.05
N ILE A 9 2.05 6.63 16.29
CA ILE A 9 1.27 5.41 16.54
C ILE A 9 -0.10 5.53 15.88
N LEU A 10 -0.78 6.66 16.03
CA LEU A 10 -2.09 6.88 15.38
C LEU A 10 -1.96 6.91 13.87
N LYS A 11 -0.89 7.52 13.34
CA LYS A 11 -0.61 7.51 11.90
C LYS A 11 -0.34 6.09 11.40
N GLY A 12 0.44 5.31 12.14
CA GLY A 12 0.68 3.90 11.85
C GLY A 12 -0.60 3.06 11.94
N PHE A 13 -1.46 3.33 12.91
CA PHE A 13 -2.76 2.67 13.03
C PHE A 13 -3.63 2.90 11.79
N ALA A 14 -3.72 4.15 11.31
CA ALA A 14 -4.44 4.46 10.07
C ALA A 14 -3.82 3.77 8.84
N MET A 15 -2.48 3.71 8.73
CA MET A 15 -1.78 2.98 7.67
C MET A 15 -2.09 1.48 7.74
N GLY A 16 -1.95 0.85 8.91
CA GLY A 16 -2.25 -0.57 9.11
C GLY A 16 -3.72 -0.92 8.86
N THR A 17 -4.65 0.00 9.17
CA THR A 17 -6.07 -0.17 8.83
C THR A 17 -6.28 -0.28 7.33
N SER A 18 -5.59 0.54 6.53
CA SER A 18 -5.70 0.48 5.08
C SER A 18 -5.07 -0.78 4.49
N ASP A 19 -3.99 -1.29 5.08
CA ASP A 19 -3.30 -2.50 4.61
C ASP A 19 -4.11 -3.79 4.84
N LEU A 20 -5.16 -3.74 5.70
CA LEU A 20 -6.12 -4.84 5.85
C LEU A 20 -7.03 -5.01 4.64
N VAL A 21 -7.12 -4.00 3.77
CA VAL A 21 -7.99 -4.01 2.59
C VAL A 21 -7.16 -4.26 1.33
N PRO A 22 -7.41 -5.35 0.60
CA PRO A 22 -6.70 -5.64 -0.64
C PRO A 22 -6.86 -4.49 -1.65
N GLY A 23 -5.75 -4.10 -2.27
CA GLY A 23 -5.73 -3.02 -3.26
C GLY A 23 -5.59 -1.61 -2.68
N VAL A 24 -5.73 -1.42 -1.37
CA VAL A 24 -5.42 -0.16 -0.68
C VAL A 24 -4.00 -0.23 -0.10
N SER A 25 -3.27 0.88 -0.15
CA SER A 25 -1.87 0.94 0.27
C SER A 25 -1.70 1.87 1.47
N GLY A 26 -0.99 1.41 2.50
CA GLY A 26 -0.55 2.24 3.63
C GLY A 26 0.30 3.43 3.17
N GLY A 27 1.01 3.31 2.04
CA GLY A 27 1.71 4.42 1.40
C GLY A 27 0.78 5.56 0.96
N THR A 28 -0.44 5.25 0.49
CA THR A 28 -1.46 6.26 0.19
C THR A 28 -1.90 7.00 1.45
N ILE A 29 -2.08 6.27 2.56
CA ILE A 29 -2.42 6.89 3.85
C ILE A 29 -1.23 7.69 4.40
N ALA A 30 0.01 7.23 4.23
CA ALA A 30 1.19 8.00 4.60
C ALA A 30 1.29 9.35 3.87
N LEU A 31 0.91 9.38 2.58
CA LEU A 31 0.76 10.64 1.82
C LEU A 31 -0.31 11.54 2.43
N LEU A 32 -1.50 11.00 2.68
CA LEU A 32 -2.63 11.73 3.25
C LEU A 32 -2.29 12.35 4.61
N LEU A 33 -1.48 11.66 5.41
CA LEU A 33 -1.03 12.10 6.73
C LEU A 33 0.23 12.98 6.69
N GLY A 34 0.75 13.33 5.51
CA GLY A 34 1.91 14.19 5.31
C GLY A 34 3.24 13.60 5.80
N ILE A 35 3.34 12.29 5.94
CA ILE A 35 4.56 11.62 6.44
C ILE A 35 5.29 10.81 5.37
N TYR A 36 4.80 10.77 4.16
CA TYR A 36 5.32 9.88 3.11
C TYR A 36 6.82 10.11 2.83
N ASN A 37 7.24 11.35 2.62
CA ASN A 37 8.65 11.67 2.36
C ASN A 37 9.56 11.23 3.53
N GLN A 38 9.11 11.48 4.76
CA GLN A 38 9.84 11.07 5.96
C GLN A 38 9.83 9.56 6.15
N PHE A 39 8.73 8.89 5.81
CA PHE A 39 8.59 7.43 5.85
C PHE A 39 9.58 6.75 4.89
N ILE A 40 9.62 7.18 3.63
CA ILE A 40 10.58 6.67 2.63
C ILE A 40 12.02 6.94 3.06
N ALA A 41 12.32 8.18 3.50
CA ALA A 41 13.65 8.54 3.98
C ALA A 41 14.09 7.73 5.21
N SER A 42 13.14 7.36 6.09
CA SER A 42 13.44 6.56 7.26
C SER A 42 13.68 5.09 6.93
N ILE A 43 12.91 4.50 6.00
CA ILE A 43 13.17 3.13 5.52
C ILE A 43 14.56 3.06 4.86
N SER A 44 14.88 4.02 3.98
CA SER A 44 16.22 4.11 3.37
C SER A 44 17.31 4.35 4.43
N GLY A 45 17.00 5.09 5.48
CA GLY A 45 17.90 5.48 6.55
C GLY A 45 18.26 4.34 7.52
N ILE A 46 17.41 3.33 7.70
CA ILE A 46 17.69 2.16 8.56
C ILE A 46 18.96 1.42 8.11
N PHE A 47 19.20 1.35 6.80
CA PHE A 47 20.37 0.69 6.23
C PHE A 47 21.53 1.66 5.96
N SER A 48 21.60 2.78 6.72
CA SER A 48 22.62 3.81 6.58
C SER A 48 23.08 4.32 7.95
N ARG A 49 24.01 5.32 7.94
CA ARG A 49 24.46 6.01 9.18
C ARG A 49 23.33 6.73 9.94
N ARG A 50 22.11 6.83 9.37
CA ARG A 50 20.93 7.42 9.99
C ARG A 50 20.02 6.40 10.69
N PHE A 51 20.58 5.27 11.12
CA PHE A 51 19.82 4.18 11.75
C PHE A 51 18.93 4.66 12.92
N TRP A 52 19.52 5.29 13.92
CA TRP A 52 18.77 5.70 15.12
C TRP A 52 17.62 6.70 14.85
N PRO A 53 17.83 7.81 14.09
CA PRO A 53 16.72 8.69 13.73
C PRO A 53 15.61 7.99 12.93
N SER A 54 15.97 7.07 12.05
CA SER A 54 15.03 6.29 11.25
C SER A 54 14.24 5.31 12.11
N PHE A 55 14.92 4.61 12.98
CA PHE A 55 14.34 3.63 13.90
C PHE A 55 13.33 4.29 14.85
N THR A 56 13.69 5.42 15.47
CA THR A 56 12.80 6.16 16.38
C THR A 56 11.56 6.73 15.68
N PHE A 57 11.64 6.99 14.39
CA PHE A 57 10.48 7.41 13.59
C PHE A 57 9.60 6.22 13.20
N LEU A 58 10.18 5.10 12.78
CA LEU A 58 9.42 3.96 12.24
C LEU A 58 8.80 3.09 13.33
N ILE A 59 9.44 2.94 14.48
CA ILE A 59 8.92 2.09 15.57
C ILE A 59 7.48 2.43 15.96
N PRO A 60 7.12 3.69 16.27
CA PRO A 60 5.73 3.99 16.62
C PRO A 60 4.75 3.75 15.47
N ILE A 61 5.18 3.92 14.21
CA ILE A 61 4.36 3.59 13.05
C ILE A 61 4.11 2.08 12.99
N ILE A 62 5.15 1.27 13.13
CA ILE A 62 5.05 -0.20 13.14
C ILE A 62 4.15 -0.67 14.27
N ILE A 63 4.31 -0.13 15.48
CA ILE A 63 3.43 -0.45 16.62
C ILE A 63 1.97 -0.13 16.27
N GLY A 64 1.71 1.05 15.70
CA GLY A 64 0.37 1.44 15.27
C GLY A 64 -0.21 0.49 14.22
N MET A 65 0.57 0.10 13.21
CA MET A 65 0.17 -0.86 12.18
C MET A 65 -0.18 -2.23 12.79
N LEU A 66 0.66 -2.75 13.68
CA LEU A 66 0.40 -4.02 14.35
C LEU A 66 -0.84 -3.97 15.25
N LEU A 67 -1.06 -2.85 15.95
CA LEU A 67 -2.28 -2.63 16.73
C LEU A 67 -3.53 -2.61 15.84
N ALA A 68 -3.48 -1.95 14.68
CA ALA A 68 -4.59 -1.97 13.73
C ALA A 68 -4.87 -3.39 13.21
N MET A 69 -3.82 -4.10 12.79
CA MET A 69 -3.95 -5.48 12.30
C MET A 69 -4.53 -6.40 13.39
N GLY A 70 -4.03 -6.32 14.62
CA GLY A 70 -4.50 -7.17 15.72
C GLY A 70 -5.93 -6.86 16.17
N SER A 71 -6.31 -5.57 16.21
CA SER A 71 -7.62 -5.15 16.72
C SER A 71 -8.73 -5.14 15.66
N LEU A 72 -8.41 -4.82 14.40
CA LEU A 72 -9.40 -4.61 13.35
C LEU A 72 -9.51 -5.75 12.34
N SER A 73 -8.62 -6.75 12.35
CA SER A 73 -8.64 -7.83 11.36
C SER A 73 -9.98 -8.57 11.31
N ASN A 74 -10.59 -8.89 12.46
CA ASN A 74 -11.89 -9.56 12.52
C ASN A 74 -13.01 -8.66 11.96
N LEU A 75 -12.97 -7.35 12.26
CA LEU A 75 -13.93 -6.39 11.73
C LEU A 75 -13.82 -6.29 10.21
N PHE A 76 -12.60 -6.16 9.68
CA PHE A 76 -12.38 -6.08 8.23
C PHE A 76 -12.70 -7.39 7.52
N ASN A 77 -12.41 -8.54 8.13
CA ASN A 77 -12.83 -9.82 7.60
C ASN A 77 -14.36 -9.90 7.47
N TYR A 78 -15.10 -9.47 8.50
CA TYR A 78 -16.56 -9.37 8.46
C TYR A 78 -17.05 -8.39 7.39
N LEU A 79 -16.48 -7.17 7.35
CA LEU A 79 -16.88 -6.15 6.36
C LEU A 79 -16.61 -6.60 4.93
N LEU A 80 -15.46 -7.22 4.67
CA LEU A 80 -15.09 -7.70 3.34
C LEU A 80 -15.87 -8.95 2.92
N SER A 81 -16.30 -9.81 3.87
CA SER A 81 -17.09 -11.00 3.54
C SER A 81 -18.58 -10.69 3.38
N GLN A 82 -19.15 -9.82 4.21
CA GLN A 82 -20.60 -9.55 4.23
C GLN A 82 -20.98 -8.24 3.52
N HIS A 83 -20.08 -7.24 3.51
CA HIS A 83 -20.33 -5.90 3.00
C HIS A 83 -19.21 -5.43 2.05
N HIS A 84 -18.74 -6.33 1.17
CA HIS A 84 -17.61 -6.08 0.27
C HIS A 84 -17.78 -4.80 -0.55
N ILE A 85 -18.92 -4.65 -1.25
CA ILE A 85 -19.14 -3.51 -2.15
C ILE A 85 -19.14 -2.17 -1.39
N PRO A 86 -19.94 -1.95 -0.33
CA PRO A 86 -19.89 -0.70 0.42
C PRO A 86 -18.51 -0.41 1.01
N THR A 87 -17.82 -1.43 1.54
CA THR A 87 -16.48 -1.28 2.11
C THR A 87 -15.48 -0.76 1.07
N MET A 88 -15.48 -1.35 -0.13
CA MET A 88 -14.61 -0.92 -1.21
C MET A 88 -14.98 0.48 -1.75
N PHE A 89 -16.27 0.84 -1.79
CA PHE A 89 -16.70 2.20 -2.13
C PHE A 89 -16.19 3.23 -1.13
N PHE A 90 -16.16 2.94 0.18
CA PHE A 90 -15.55 3.81 1.18
C PHE A 90 -14.06 4.07 0.87
N PHE A 91 -13.29 3.02 0.58
CA PHE A 91 -11.87 3.18 0.22
C PHE A 91 -11.68 3.89 -1.12
N GLY A 92 -12.55 3.64 -2.10
CA GLY A 92 -12.58 4.40 -3.35
C GLY A 92 -12.78 5.90 -3.11
N GLY A 93 -13.66 6.25 -2.18
CA GLY A 93 -13.85 7.64 -1.72
C GLY A 93 -12.60 8.23 -1.10
N LEU A 94 -11.92 7.48 -0.21
CA LEU A 94 -10.64 7.91 0.37
C LEU A 94 -9.57 8.17 -0.70
N ILE A 95 -9.46 7.29 -1.70
CA ILE A 95 -8.50 7.40 -2.80
C ILE A 95 -8.80 8.63 -3.67
N ILE A 96 -10.05 8.87 -4.03
CA ILE A 96 -10.40 10.06 -4.84
C ILE A 96 -10.20 11.34 -4.02
N GLY A 97 -10.53 11.32 -2.73
CA GLY A 97 -10.41 12.48 -1.86
C GLY A 97 -8.98 12.98 -1.64
N ILE A 98 -7.94 12.13 -1.81
CA ILE A 98 -6.55 12.57 -1.70
C ILE A 98 -6.03 13.25 -2.98
N VAL A 99 -6.64 13.01 -4.14
CA VAL A 99 -6.15 13.54 -5.42
C VAL A 99 -6.04 15.07 -5.43
N PRO A 100 -7.01 15.86 -4.93
CA PRO A 100 -6.88 17.32 -4.85
C PRO A 100 -5.67 17.78 -4.03
N TYR A 101 -5.35 17.09 -2.93
CA TYR A 101 -4.14 17.37 -2.14
C TYR A 101 -2.87 17.12 -2.95
N LEU A 102 -2.76 15.96 -3.63
CA LEU A 102 -1.61 15.62 -4.45
C LEU A 102 -1.39 16.62 -5.59
N LEU A 103 -2.47 17.05 -6.24
CA LEU A 103 -2.43 18.07 -7.27
C LEU A 103 -1.96 19.43 -6.70
N LYS A 104 -2.39 19.80 -5.48
CA LYS A 104 -1.96 21.04 -4.81
C LYS A 104 -0.47 21.01 -4.51
N ILE A 105 0.05 19.98 -3.83
CA ILE A 105 1.47 19.90 -3.43
C ILE A 105 2.44 19.73 -4.61
N SER A 106 1.95 19.23 -5.74
CA SER A 106 2.73 19.15 -6.98
C SER A 106 2.71 20.45 -7.78
N ASN A 107 1.95 21.48 -7.36
CA ASN A 107 1.76 22.74 -8.10
C ASN A 107 1.40 22.50 -9.58
N TYR A 108 0.52 21.52 -9.85
CA TYR A 108 0.27 21.02 -11.21
C TYR A 108 -0.10 22.10 -12.23
N LYS A 109 -0.84 23.15 -11.82
CA LYS A 109 -1.28 24.22 -12.71
C LYS A 109 -0.13 25.02 -13.34
N THR A 110 0.96 25.19 -12.60
CA THR A 110 2.11 26.03 -13.01
C THR A 110 3.34 25.21 -13.40
N SER A 111 3.46 23.97 -12.87
CA SER A 111 4.70 23.19 -13.00
C SER A 111 4.55 21.96 -13.90
N PHE A 112 3.32 21.50 -14.18
CA PHE A 112 3.13 20.33 -15.05
C PHE A 112 3.23 20.71 -16.51
N THR A 113 4.06 19.96 -17.23
CA THR A 113 4.20 19.96 -18.67
C THR A 113 3.63 18.67 -19.26
N THR A 114 3.55 18.56 -20.59
CA THR A 114 3.10 17.35 -21.29
C THR A 114 3.77 16.07 -20.77
N LYS A 115 5.07 16.15 -20.43
CA LYS A 115 5.82 15.00 -19.87
C LYS A 115 5.24 14.50 -18.53
N HIS A 116 4.80 15.40 -17.68
CA HIS A 116 4.18 15.04 -16.39
C HIS A 116 2.81 14.38 -16.58
N TYR A 117 1.98 14.88 -17.49
CA TYR A 117 0.71 14.24 -17.84
C TYR A 117 0.90 12.85 -18.45
N MET A 118 1.94 12.66 -19.28
CA MET A 118 2.31 11.32 -19.77
C MET A 118 2.71 10.37 -18.62
N MET A 119 3.39 10.87 -17.58
CA MET A 119 3.72 10.06 -16.39
C MET A 119 2.48 9.70 -15.58
N VAL A 120 1.49 10.59 -15.46
CA VAL A 120 0.19 10.26 -14.85
C VAL A 120 -0.48 9.12 -15.63
N ILE A 121 -0.58 9.26 -16.96
CA ILE A 121 -1.18 8.23 -17.82
C ILE A 121 -0.39 6.90 -17.72
N ALA A 122 0.92 6.96 -17.72
CA ALA A 122 1.77 5.77 -17.55
C ALA A 122 1.51 5.08 -16.21
N GLY A 123 1.41 5.84 -15.11
CA GLY A 123 1.06 5.29 -13.79
C GLY A 123 -0.30 4.60 -13.76
N ILE A 124 -1.32 5.23 -14.35
CA ILE A 124 -2.67 4.64 -14.50
C ILE A 124 -2.58 3.34 -15.32
N ALA A 125 -1.92 3.39 -16.48
CA ALA A 125 -1.80 2.24 -17.37
C ALA A 125 -1.08 1.07 -16.71
N ILE A 126 0.01 1.33 -15.99
CA ILE A 126 0.74 0.30 -15.22
C ILE A 126 -0.19 -0.40 -14.23
N LEU A 127 -0.98 0.36 -13.45
CA LEU A 127 -1.90 -0.22 -12.46
C LEU A 127 -3.01 -1.03 -13.13
N ILE A 128 -3.57 -0.55 -14.24
CA ILE A 128 -4.58 -1.28 -15.00
C ILE A 128 -3.99 -2.60 -15.52
N VAL A 129 -2.80 -2.57 -16.13
CA VAL A 129 -2.14 -3.78 -16.64
C VAL A 129 -1.87 -4.77 -15.51
N ILE A 130 -1.31 -4.31 -14.38
CA ILE A 130 -1.06 -5.17 -13.21
C ILE A 130 -2.37 -5.78 -12.70
N THR A 131 -3.46 -4.99 -12.65
CA THR A 131 -4.78 -5.48 -12.21
C THR A 131 -5.36 -6.51 -13.16
N LEU A 132 -5.22 -6.31 -14.48
CA LEU A 132 -5.69 -7.26 -15.48
C LEU A 132 -4.86 -8.56 -15.52
N MET A 133 -3.57 -8.48 -15.15
CA MET A 133 -2.71 -9.66 -15.00
C MET A 133 -3.05 -10.49 -13.76
N ASN A 134 -3.81 -9.94 -12.82
CA ASN A 134 -4.25 -10.66 -11.63
C ASN A 134 -5.36 -11.65 -11.96
N ASN A 135 -4.97 -12.87 -12.33
CA ASN A 135 -5.91 -13.98 -12.64
C ASN A 135 -6.51 -14.64 -11.39
N GLY A 136 -6.32 -14.05 -10.20
CA GLY A 136 -6.61 -14.70 -8.92
C GLY A 136 -5.65 -15.86 -8.63
N ASP A 137 -5.55 -16.22 -7.38
CA ASP A 137 -4.72 -17.36 -6.96
C ASP A 137 -5.46 -18.68 -7.31
N LYS A 138 -5.32 -19.17 -8.56
CA LYS A 138 -5.89 -20.46 -8.98
C LYS A 138 -5.24 -21.65 -8.27
N HIS A 139 -4.16 -21.40 -7.52
CA HIS A 139 -3.36 -22.39 -6.80
C HIS A 139 -3.47 -22.27 -5.27
N ALA A 140 -4.54 -21.70 -4.76
CA ALA A 140 -4.82 -21.69 -3.32
C ALA A 140 -5.00 -23.13 -2.84
N GLY A 141 -3.93 -23.75 -2.34
CA GLY A 141 -3.93 -25.12 -1.81
C GLY A 141 -2.87 -26.07 -2.37
N GLU A 142 -1.98 -25.59 -3.26
CA GLU A 142 -0.86 -26.42 -3.71
C GLU A 142 0.13 -26.70 -2.57
N THR A 143 0.62 -27.92 -2.54
CA THR A 143 1.59 -28.46 -1.58
C THR A 143 2.82 -27.55 -1.44
N LEU A 144 3.39 -27.45 -0.25
CA LEU A 144 4.64 -26.74 0.04
C LEU A 144 5.82 -27.45 -0.67
N THR A 145 5.85 -27.39 -2.00
CA THR A 145 6.93 -27.96 -2.80
C THR A 145 8.07 -26.95 -2.90
N LEU A 146 9.28 -27.42 -2.65
CA LEU A 146 10.50 -26.64 -2.73
C LEU A 146 11.32 -27.07 -3.94
N SER A 147 11.53 -26.14 -4.87
CA SER A 147 12.54 -26.27 -5.91
C SER A 147 13.35 -24.96 -5.96
N THR A 148 14.57 -25.02 -6.48
CA THR A 148 15.42 -23.82 -6.60
C THR A 148 14.71 -22.71 -7.38
N GLY A 149 13.98 -23.05 -8.46
CA GLY A 149 13.20 -22.08 -9.24
C GLY A 149 12.07 -21.42 -8.43
N LEU A 150 11.37 -22.18 -7.58
CA LEU A 150 10.32 -21.68 -6.70
C LEU A 150 10.89 -20.77 -5.61
N ILE A 151 12.04 -21.09 -5.02
CA ILE A 151 12.70 -20.22 -4.03
C ILE A 151 13.05 -18.86 -4.65
N ILE A 152 13.60 -18.85 -5.86
CA ILE A 152 13.88 -17.61 -6.60
C ILE A 152 12.57 -16.84 -6.88
N LYS A 153 11.50 -17.53 -7.29
CA LYS A 153 10.18 -16.91 -7.50
C LYS A 153 9.65 -16.26 -6.23
N TYR A 154 9.73 -16.94 -5.07
CA TYR A 154 9.31 -16.40 -3.78
C TYR A 154 10.14 -15.18 -3.36
N PHE A 155 11.45 -15.23 -3.57
CA PHE A 155 12.34 -14.09 -3.29
C PHE A 155 11.97 -12.87 -4.16
N ILE A 156 11.80 -13.05 -5.48
CA ILE A 156 11.43 -11.99 -6.41
C ILE A 156 10.03 -11.45 -6.07
N ALA A 157 9.07 -12.32 -5.78
CA ALA A 157 7.72 -11.91 -5.38
C ALA A 157 7.73 -11.06 -4.10
N GLY A 158 8.51 -11.45 -3.08
CA GLY A 158 8.71 -10.67 -1.86
C GLY A 158 9.38 -9.31 -2.14
N MET A 159 10.39 -9.28 -3.00
CA MET A 159 11.04 -8.04 -3.41
C MET A 159 10.09 -7.09 -4.14
N CYS A 160 9.31 -7.60 -5.09
CA CYS A 160 8.31 -6.81 -5.80
C CYS A 160 7.17 -6.35 -4.87
N ALA A 161 6.72 -7.20 -3.96
CA ALA A 161 5.66 -6.87 -3.00
C ALA A 161 6.06 -5.71 -2.08
N SER A 162 7.26 -5.75 -1.50
CA SER A 162 7.75 -4.66 -0.65
C SER A 162 8.05 -3.38 -1.43
N SER A 163 8.55 -3.51 -2.66
CA SER A 163 8.75 -2.35 -3.55
C SER A 163 7.42 -1.65 -3.87
N ALA A 164 6.40 -2.43 -4.18
CA ALA A 164 5.05 -1.94 -4.45
C ALA A 164 4.42 -1.29 -3.21
N MET A 165 4.61 -1.86 -2.04
CA MET A 165 4.09 -1.33 -0.76
C MET A 165 4.63 0.08 -0.43
N LEU A 166 5.83 0.42 -0.91
CA LEU A 166 6.39 1.76 -0.78
C LEU A 166 5.75 2.76 -1.74
N LEU A 167 5.18 2.30 -2.85
CA LEU A 167 4.52 3.15 -3.82
C LEU A 167 3.04 3.34 -3.45
N PRO A 168 2.55 4.58 -3.36
CA PRO A 168 1.14 4.82 -3.10
C PRO A 168 0.27 4.24 -4.21
N GLY A 169 -0.85 3.64 -3.83
CA GLY A 169 -1.79 3.03 -4.78
C GLY A 169 -1.51 1.57 -5.13
N ILE A 170 -0.38 0.99 -4.67
CA ILE A 170 -0.07 -0.42 -4.92
C ILE A 170 0.05 -1.16 -3.58
N SER A 171 -0.67 -2.27 -3.44
CA SER A 171 -0.61 -3.13 -2.25
C SER A 171 0.40 -4.26 -2.43
N GLY A 172 1.20 -4.55 -1.41
CA GLY A 172 2.16 -5.66 -1.44
C GLY A 172 1.48 -7.02 -1.55
N SER A 173 0.36 -7.23 -0.88
CA SER A 173 -0.43 -8.47 -0.99
C SER A 173 -0.97 -8.66 -2.41
N PHE A 174 -1.37 -7.60 -3.07
CA PHE A 174 -1.78 -7.62 -4.47
C PHE A 174 -0.65 -8.09 -5.40
N MET A 175 0.58 -7.65 -5.15
CA MET A 175 1.74 -8.14 -5.91
C MET A 175 2.00 -9.63 -5.68
N LEU A 176 1.84 -10.15 -4.46
CA LEU A 176 1.94 -11.59 -4.20
C LEU A 176 0.87 -12.40 -4.97
N LEU A 177 -0.36 -11.84 -5.11
CA LEU A 177 -1.41 -12.42 -5.93
C LEU A 177 -1.03 -12.44 -7.42
N VAL A 178 -0.49 -11.35 -7.95
CA VAL A 178 -0.02 -11.26 -9.35
C VAL A 178 1.06 -12.32 -9.65
N PHE A 179 1.96 -12.56 -8.69
CA PHE A 179 2.97 -13.62 -8.80
C PHE A 179 2.40 -15.03 -8.58
N GLY A 180 1.12 -15.17 -8.17
CA GLY A 180 0.47 -16.45 -7.87
C GLY A 180 1.14 -17.17 -6.69
N VAL A 181 1.60 -16.44 -5.68
CA VAL A 181 2.28 -16.99 -4.50
C VAL A 181 1.59 -16.64 -3.18
N TYR A 182 0.54 -15.81 -3.22
CA TYR A 182 -0.16 -15.34 -2.03
C TYR A 182 -0.70 -16.49 -1.17
N GLY A 183 -1.43 -17.42 -1.79
CA GLY A 183 -2.03 -18.58 -1.09
C GLY A 183 -0.96 -19.47 -0.46
N THR A 184 0.15 -19.74 -1.16
CA THR A 184 1.28 -20.53 -0.64
C THR A 184 1.96 -19.82 0.55
N VAL A 185 2.12 -18.49 0.49
CA VAL A 185 2.68 -17.70 1.61
C VAL A 185 1.75 -17.76 2.82
N MET A 186 0.42 -17.61 2.62
CA MET A 186 -0.56 -17.70 3.70
C MET A 186 -0.60 -19.10 4.32
N LEU A 187 -0.53 -20.16 3.51
CA LEU A 187 -0.42 -21.52 3.99
C LEU A 187 0.86 -21.71 4.81
N ALA A 188 2.01 -21.25 4.30
CA ALA A 188 3.29 -21.34 5.02
C ALA A 188 3.26 -20.62 6.38
N ILE A 189 2.62 -19.44 6.47
CA ILE A 189 2.40 -18.73 7.74
C ILE A 189 1.54 -19.58 8.68
N SER A 190 0.41 -20.12 8.18
CA SER A 190 -0.50 -20.96 8.97
C SER A 190 0.20 -22.19 9.55
N GLU A 191 1.02 -22.87 8.75
CA GLU A 191 1.77 -24.06 9.20
C GLU A 191 2.80 -23.70 10.28
N VAL A 192 3.55 -22.60 10.11
CA VAL A 192 4.52 -22.16 11.11
C VAL A 192 3.84 -21.76 12.43
N VAL A 193 2.66 -21.13 12.37
CA VAL A 193 1.87 -20.83 13.57
C VAL A 193 1.42 -22.10 14.31
N LYS A 194 1.17 -23.21 13.58
CA LYS A 194 0.89 -24.53 14.15
C LYS A 194 2.15 -25.29 14.58
N LEU A 195 3.32 -24.63 14.61
CA LEU A 195 4.64 -25.22 14.92
C LEU A 195 5.11 -26.27 13.87
N ASN A 196 4.53 -26.28 12.69
CA ASN A 196 5.01 -27.07 11.55
C ASN A 196 5.91 -26.20 10.67
N PHE A 197 7.21 -26.46 10.70
CA PHE A 197 8.22 -25.63 10.01
C PHE A 197 8.42 -25.98 8.52
N ALA A 198 7.55 -26.79 7.92
CA ALA A 198 7.63 -27.12 6.49
C ALA A 198 7.54 -25.87 5.59
N GLY A 199 6.80 -24.84 6.02
CA GLY A 199 6.67 -23.55 5.31
C GLY A 199 7.82 -22.57 5.54
N LEU A 200 8.70 -22.81 6.51
CA LEU A 200 9.75 -21.87 6.91
C LEU A 200 10.69 -21.46 5.76
N PRO A 201 11.17 -22.36 4.88
CA PRO A 201 12.03 -21.95 3.77
C PRO A 201 11.34 -20.96 2.79
N ILE A 202 10.03 -21.10 2.57
CA ILE A 202 9.24 -20.20 1.73
C ILE A 202 9.18 -18.82 2.39
N LEU A 203 8.86 -18.77 3.69
CA LEU A 203 8.79 -17.52 4.45
C LEU A 203 10.15 -16.81 4.51
N LEU A 204 11.25 -17.56 4.65
CA LEU A 204 12.59 -16.99 4.59
C LEU A 204 12.90 -16.41 3.21
N ALA A 205 12.57 -17.12 2.13
CA ALA A 205 12.79 -16.63 0.77
C ALA A 205 12.00 -15.33 0.50
N VAL A 206 10.71 -15.31 0.85
CA VAL A 206 9.87 -14.12 0.74
C VAL A 206 10.40 -13.00 1.65
N GLY A 207 10.75 -13.30 2.90
CA GLY A 207 11.26 -12.34 3.89
C GLY A 207 12.56 -11.67 3.44
N PHE A 208 13.53 -12.43 2.95
CA PHE A 208 14.76 -11.87 2.37
C PHE A 208 14.46 -11.04 1.11
N GLY A 209 13.52 -11.47 0.27
CA GLY A 209 13.02 -10.68 -0.85
C GLY A 209 12.43 -9.33 -0.39
N VAL A 210 11.57 -9.36 0.63
CA VAL A 210 10.96 -8.15 1.22
C VAL A 210 12.03 -7.20 1.74
N LEU A 211 13.04 -7.70 2.46
CA LEU A 211 14.15 -6.87 2.95
C LEU A 211 14.94 -6.26 1.79
N ALA A 212 15.28 -7.05 0.79
CA ALA A 212 15.99 -6.56 -0.40
C ALA A 212 15.19 -5.48 -1.14
N GLY A 213 13.88 -5.69 -1.32
CA GLY A 213 13.00 -4.72 -1.97
C GLY A 213 12.89 -3.42 -1.18
N PHE A 214 12.74 -3.46 0.15
CA PHE A 214 12.75 -2.25 0.97
C PHE A 214 14.08 -1.49 0.86
N ILE A 215 15.23 -2.18 0.90
CA ILE A 215 16.55 -1.54 0.78
C ILE A 215 16.73 -0.86 -0.57
N ILE A 216 16.42 -1.56 -1.65
CA ILE A 216 16.66 -1.07 -3.01
C ILE A 216 15.65 0.02 -3.37
N SER A 217 14.35 -0.28 -3.20
CA SER A 217 13.28 0.61 -3.67
C SER A 217 13.16 1.88 -2.84
N SER A 218 13.40 1.82 -1.52
CA SER A 218 13.37 3.05 -0.72
C SER A 218 14.44 4.06 -1.15
N LYS A 219 15.65 3.59 -1.49
CA LYS A 219 16.74 4.45 -1.99
C LYS A 219 16.39 5.04 -3.37
N ILE A 220 15.84 4.22 -4.26
CA ILE A 220 15.40 4.65 -5.59
C ILE A 220 14.30 5.70 -5.46
N ILE A 221 13.25 5.41 -4.70
CA ILE A 221 12.12 6.33 -4.51
C ILE A 221 12.60 7.63 -3.84
N GLN A 222 13.46 7.54 -2.82
CA GLN A 222 14.03 8.71 -2.17
C GLN A 222 14.85 9.57 -3.14
N TYR A 223 15.66 8.96 -4.00
CA TYR A 223 16.41 9.66 -5.04
C TYR A 223 15.45 10.42 -5.98
N PHE A 224 14.41 9.77 -6.47
CA PHE A 224 13.43 10.40 -7.34
C PHE A 224 12.63 11.52 -6.65
N LEU A 225 12.24 11.34 -5.40
CA LEU A 225 11.55 12.37 -4.62
C LEU A 225 12.42 13.61 -4.38
N THR A 226 13.76 13.45 -4.30
CA THR A 226 14.68 14.57 -4.07
C THR A 226 15.11 15.26 -5.36
N HIS A 227 15.40 14.51 -6.43
CA HIS A 227 15.98 15.06 -7.65
C HIS A 227 14.95 15.26 -8.79
N HIS A 228 13.86 14.50 -8.80
CA HIS A 228 12.82 14.51 -9.84
C HIS A 228 11.42 14.61 -9.26
N LYS A 229 11.24 15.52 -8.28
CA LYS A 229 10.01 15.65 -7.47
C LYS A 229 8.74 15.66 -8.33
N LEU A 230 8.67 16.51 -9.36
CA LEU A 230 7.46 16.68 -10.18
C LEU A 230 7.08 15.42 -10.96
N ILE A 231 8.08 14.77 -11.57
CA ILE A 231 7.87 13.49 -12.31
C ILE A 231 7.40 12.41 -11.35
N THR A 232 8.00 12.34 -10.17
CA THR A 232 7.62 11.36 -9.14
C THR A 232 6.19 11.57 -8.65
N PHE A 233 5.82 12.82 -8.35
CA PHE A 233 4.44 13.12 -7.96
C PHE A 233 3.44 12.88 -9.09
N ALA A 234 3.79 13.16 -10.35
CA ALA A 234 2.95 12.84 -11.49
C ALA A 234 2.69 11.31 -11.58
N LEU A 235 3.74 10.51 -11.41
CA LEU A 235 3.61 9.04 -11.40
C LEU A 235 2.80 8.54 -10.20
N ILE A 236 3.01 9.11 -9.00
CA ILE A 236 2.23 8.80 -7.79
C ILE A 236 0.74 9.13 -8.00
N ILE A 237 0.43 10.29 -8.57
CA ILE A 237 -0.97 10.64 -8.92
C ILE A 237 -1.56 9.58 -9.85
N GLY A 238 -0.78 9.16 -10.86
CA GLY A 238 -1.18 8.09 -11.77
C GLY A 238 -1.47 6.77 -11.05
N PHE A 239 -0.61 6.36 -10.14
CA PHE A 239 -0.81 5.15 -9.34
C PHE A 239 -2.04 5.27 -8.42
N VAL A 240 -2.20 6.38 -7.72
CA VAL A 240 -3.36 6.61 -6.85
C VAL A 240 -4.66 6.58 -7.65
N VAL A 241 -4.72 7.25 -8.79
CA VAL A 241 -5.91 7.21 -9.66
C VAL A 241 -6.12 5.82 -10.26
N GLY A 242 -5.05 5.17 -10.72
CA GLY A 242 -5.09 3.82 -11.29
C GLY A 242 -5.52 2.75 -10.27
N SER A 243 -5.22 2.94 -8.97
CA SER A 243 -5.64 2.00 -7.92
C SER A 243 -7.16 1.93 -7.72
N LEU A 244 -7.90 2.95 -8.16
CA LEU A 244 -9.37 2.88 -8.20
C LEU A 244 -9.87 1.69 -9.02
N PHE A 245 -9.16 1.38 -10.11
CA PHE A 245 -9.51 0.23 -10.93
C PHE A 245 -9.28 -1.10 -10.19
N ALA A 246 -8.20 -1.17 -9.41
CA ALA A 246 -7.88 -2.35 -8.59
C ALA A 246 -8.84 -2.54 -7.40
N VAL A 247 -9.34 -1.42 -6.84
CA VAL A 247 -10.24 -1.41 -5.67
C VAL A 247 -11.71 -1.52 -6.10
N PHE A 248 -12.05 -1.33 -7.37
CA PHE A 248 -13.44 -1.34 -7.84
C PHE A 248 -14.09 -2.73 -7.68
N PRO A 249 -15.12 -2.86 -6.81
CA PRO A 249 -15.71 -4.16 -6.46
C PRO A 249 -16.83 -4.62 -7.42
N GLY A 250 -17.07 -3.88 -8.49
CA GLY A 250 -18.26 -4.04 -9.33
C GLY A 250 -19.42 -3.12 -8.92
N LEU A 251 -20.53 -3.20 -9.65
CA LEU A 251 -21.69 -2.37 -9.41
C LEU A 251 -22.59 -2.97 -8.32
N PRO A 252 -23.19 -2.14 -7.45
CA PRO A 252 -24.21 -2.58 -6.48
C PRO A 252 -25.40 -3.24 -7.17
N THR A 253 -25.93 -4.31 -6.58
CA THR A 253 -26.97 -5.16 -7.18
C THR A 253 -28.39 -4.66 -6.96
N ASN A 254 -28.63 -3.80 -5.95
CA ASN A 254 -29.95 -3.28 -5.61
C ASN A 254 -29.88 -1.81 -5.14
N ILE A 255 -31.03 -1.14 -5.12
CA ILE A 255 -31.12 0.30 -4.80
C ILE A 255 -30.63 0.64 -3.38
N VAL A 256 -30.86 -0.23 -2.41
CA VAL A 256 -30.39 -0.03 -1.02
C VAL A 256 -28.89 -0.09 -0.96
N MET A 257 -28.28 -1.07 -1.64
CA MET A 257 -26.82 -1.19 -1.72
C MET A 257 -26.19 0.00 -2.45
N TRP A 258 -26.84 0.53 -3.50
CA TRP A 258 -26.41 1.77 -4.18
C TRP A 258 -26.39 2.94 -3.21
N PHE A 259 -27.47 3.12 -2.45
CA PHE A 259 -27.59 4.21 -1.49
C PHE A 259 -26.52 4.11 -0.40
N VAL A 260 -26.36 2.94 0.22
CA VAL A 260 -25.33 2.71 1.26
C VAL A 260 -23.92 2.93 0.68
N SER A 261 -23.62 2.37 -0.49
CA SER A 261 -22.30 2.52 -1.13
C SER A 261 -21.98 3.97 -1.45
N LEU A 262 -22.96 4.74 -1.93
CA LEU A 262 -22.79 6.16 -2.21
C LEU A 262 -22.54 6.96 -0.93
N VAL A 263 -23.28 6.69 0.13
CA VAL A 263 -23.12 7.37 1.42
C VAL A 263 -21.72 7.11 1.99
N VAL A 264 -21.27 5.85 2.05
CA VAL A 264 -19.94 5.54 2.61
C VAL A 264 -18.80 6.06 1.70
N PHE A 265 -19.00 6.09 0.35
CA PHE A 265 -18.08 6.72 -0.58
C PHE A 265 -17.90 8.22 -0.27
N ILE A 266 -19.02 8.94 -0.08
CA ILE A 266 -19.00 10.38 0.25
C ILE A 266 -18.31 10.60 1.60
N ILE A 267 -18.54 9.74 2.60
CA ILE A 267 -17.87 9.80 3.88
C ILE A 267 -16.35 9.63 3.68
N GLY A 268 -15.92 8.60 2.98
CA GLY A 268 -14.51 8.37 2.67
C GLY A 268 -13.87 9.56 1.93
N PHE A 269 -14.58 10.09 0.93
CA PHE A 269 -14.14 11.27 0.18
C PHE A 269 -13.96 12.51 1.08
N ILE A 270 -14.94 12.81 1.92
CA ILE A 270 -14.89 13.97 2.83
C ILE A 270 -13.76 13.79 3.86
N VAL A 271 -13.62 12.61 4.45
CA VAL A 271 -12.55 12.31 5.41
C VAL A 271 -11.18 12.55 4.76
N SER A 272 -10.96 12.00 3.58
CA SER A 272 -9.69 12.15 2.86
C SER A 272 -9.43 13.60 2.44
N LEU A 273 -10.45 14.29 1.94
CA LEU A 273 -10.35 15.70 1.52
C LEU A 273 -10.01 16.62 2.70
N THR A 274 -10.65 16.41 3.86
CA THR A 274 -10.40 17.21 5.07
C THR A 274 -9.00 16.96 5.63
N LEU A 275 -8.58 15.70 5.73
CA LEU A 275 -7.23 15.36 6.16
C LEU A 275 -6.17 15.94 5.20
N GLY A 276 -6.38 15.83 3.89
CA GLY A 276 -5.48 16.41 2.89
C GLY A 276 -5.38 17.94 2.98
N ARG A 277 -6.48 18.65 3.30
CA ARG A 277 -6.45 20.10 3.56
C ARG A 277 -5.62 20.47 4.79
N ILE A 278 -5.88 19.80 5.92
CA ILE A 278 -5.14 20.00 7.17
C ILE A 278 -3.64 19.73 6.96
N THR A 279 -3.31 18.68 6.23
CA THR A 279 -1.90 18.37 5.92
C THR A 279 -1.25 19.43 5.05
N ALA A 280 -1.97 19.96 4.04
CA ALA A 280 -1.46 21.01 3.15
C ALA A 280 -1.30 22.37 3.82
N GLU A 281 -1.94 22.62 4.95
CA GLU A 281 -1.79 23.85 5.74
C GLU A 281 -0.59 23.77 6.70
N ASN A 282 -0.12 22.56 6.99
CA ASN A 282 1.01 22.31 7.90
C ASN A 282 2.35 22.08 7.17
N GLU A 283 2.37 22.05 5.83
CA GLU A 283 3.58 22.00 4.98
C GLU A 283 3.96 23.38 4.45
#